data_f910059a3030a5c1c838362afdb1e95b
#
_entry.id   f910059a3030a5c1c838362afdb1e95b
#
_cell.length_a   1.000
_cell.length_b   1.000
_cell.length_c   1.000
_cell.angle_alpha   90.00
_cell.angle_beta   90.00
_cell.angle_gamma   90.00
#
_symmetry.space_group_name_H-M   'P 1'
#
loop_
_entity.id
_entity.type
_entity.pdbx_description
1 polymer ?
#
loop_
_entity_poly.entity_id
_entity_poly.type
_entity_poly.pdbx_seq_one_letter_code
_entity_poly.pdbx_strand_id
1 'polypeptide(L)'
;MRILLVEDDELLGNGLQVGLQQSGYAVDWVKDGQSAELFLGAGAYDLMILDIGLPKRSGLEVLRALRGRGGDLPVLMLTARDTVDDKVEGLDSGADDYLVKPFDLDELAARIRALLRRRSGRSEPVIRHRDIVLDPASHAVTRAGRPVEIAPREFAVLLQLLENRGRVLSRAQLEQNLYSWKDEIDSNAVEVHIHHLRKKLGADLIRTLRGVGYVIDKEA
;
A
#
# COMPACT_ATOMS: atom_id res chain seq x y z
N MET A 1 -0.01 -2.50 -3.96
CA MET A 1 -0.43 -2.29 -2.54
C MET A 1 -1.67 -1.45 -2.52
N ARG A 2 -2.62 -1.82 -1.68
CA ARG A 2 -3.95 -1.21 -1.65
C ARG A 2 -4.17 -0.43 -0.36
N ILE A 3 -4.55 0.84 -0.49
CA ILE A 3 -4.76 1.77 0.61
C ILE A 3 -6.25 2.11 0.70
N LEU A 4 -6.81 2.05 1.91
CA LEU A 4 -8.11 2.64 2.22
C LEU A 4 -7.86 4.07 2.74
N LEU A 5 -8.33 5.06 1.98
CA LEU A 5 -8.32 6.47 2.37
C LEU A 5 -9.69 6.85 2.92
N VAL A 6 -9.73 7.35 4.15
CA VAL A 6 -10.96 7.81 4.81
C VAL A 6 -10.81 9.28 5.15
N GLU A 7 -11.43 10.14 4.35
CA GLU A 7 -11.31 11.61 4.43
C GLU A 7 -12.60 12.21 3.89
N ASP A 8 -13.23 13.11 4.62
CA ASP A 8 -14.49 13.73 4.23
C ASP A 8 -14.31 15.02 3.41
N ASP A 9 -13.18 15.72 3.58
CA ASP A 9 -12.84 16.86 2.74
C ASP A 9 -12.58 16.43 1.30
N GLU A 10 -13.39 16.93 0.37
CA GLU A 10 -13.33 16.54 -1.05
C GLU A 10 -12.05 17.00 -1.74
N LEU A 11 -11.53 18.18 -1.38
CA LEU A 11 -10.32 18.72 -2.00
C LEU A 11 -9.09 17.95 -1.55
N LEU A 12 -8.98 17.75 -0.23
CA LEU A 12 -7.88 16.99 0.34
C LEU A 12 -7.93 15.51 -0.08
N GLY A 13 -9.09 14.87 0.04
CA GLY A 13 -9.26 13.46 -0.32
C GLY A 13 -8.96 13.18 -1.79
N ASN A 14 -9.41 14.05 -2.71
CA ASN A 14 -9.07 13.93 -4.13
C ASN A 14 -7.56 14.13 -4.38
N GLY A 15 -6.96 15.15 -3.77
CA GLY A 15 -5.51 15.39 -3.87
C GLY A 15 -4.68 14.22 -3.39
N LEU A 16 -5.05 13.64 -2.24
CA LEU A 16 -4.41 12.45 -1.68
C LEU A 16 -4.59 11.22 -2.57
N GLN A 17 -5.80 10.99 -3.07
CA GLN A 17 -6.08 9.86 -3.96
C GLN A 17 -5.19 9.93 -5.21
N VAL A 18 -5.16 11.08 -5.89
CA VAL A 18 -4.37 11.27 -7.11
C VAL A 18 -2.86 11.12 -6.83
N GLY A 19 -2.34 11.76 -5.78
CA GLY A 19 -0.91 11.67 -5.44
C GLY A 19 -0.45 10.26 -5.08
N LEU A 20 -1.28 9.53 -4.33
CA LEU A 20 -0.99 8.13 -3.98
C LEU A 20 -1.10 7.19 -5.17
N GLN A 21 -2.06 7.41 -6.09
CA GLN A 21 -2.16 6.63 -7.32
C GLN A 21 -0.97 6.88 -8.24
N GLN A 22 -0.49 8.11 -8.36
CA GLN A 22 0.75 8.44 -9.09
C GLN A 22 1.97 7.74 -8.47
N SER A 23 1.96 7.53 -7.16
CA SER A 23 2.96 6.75 -6.43
C SER A 23 2.74 5.22 -6.53
N GLY A 24 1.87 4.74 -7.42
CA GLY A 24 1.66 3.32 -7.72
C GLY A 24 0.80 2.55 -6.70
N TYR A 25 0.11 3.23 -5.78
CA TYR A 25 -0.84 2.60 -4.87
C TYR A 25 -2.23 2.47 -5.53
N ALA A 26 -2.93 1.37 -5.25
CA ALA A 26 -4.38 1.30 -5.47
C ALA A 26 -5.07 1.97 -4.28
N VAL A 27 -5.94 2.95 -4.54
CA VAL A 27 -6.56 3.74 -3.48
C VAL A 27 -8.07 3.69 -3.60
N ASP A 28 -8.71 3.16 -2.57
CA ASP A 28 -10.15 3.30 -2.39
C ASP A 28 -10.41 4.43 -1.39
N TRP A 29 -11.19 5.41 -1.82
CA TRP A 29 -11.52 6.58 -1.01
C TRP A 29 -12.97 6.57 -0.60
N VAL A 30 -13.21 6.71 0.71
CA VAL A 30 -14.52 6.84 1.34
C VAL A 30 -14.55 8.08 2.25
N LYS A 31 -15.75 8.64 2.47
CA LYS A 31 -15.91 9.95 3.09
C LYS A 31 -16.47 9.91 4.53
N ASP A 32 -16.68 8.73 5.08
CA ASP A 32 -17.23 8.58 6.43
C ASP A 32 -16.79 7.26 7.09
N GLY A 33 -16.82 7.23 8.42
CA GLY A 33 -16.39 6.08 9.19
C GLY A 33 -17.26 4.83 9.02
N GLN A 34 -18.55 4.98 8.72
CA GLN A 34 -19.44 3.84 8.46
C GLN A 34 -19.08 3.15 7.13
N SER A 35 -18.85 3.94 6.11
CA SER A 35 -18.35 3.43 4.82
C SER A 35 -16.98 2.75 4.98
N ALA A 36 -16.08 3.31 5.79
CA ALA A 36 -14.79 2.69 6.08
C ALA A 36 -14.94 1.27 6.64
N GLU A 37 -15.84 1.04 7.59
CA GLU A 37 -16.08 -0.30 8.15
C GLU A 37 -16.63 -1.29 7.12
N LEU A 38 -17.52 -0.84 6.22
CA LEU A 38 -18.03 -1.68 5.14
C LEU A 38 -16.91 -2.12 4.21
N PHE A 39 -16.02 -1.18 3.82
CA PHE A 39 -14.89 -1.48 2.95
C PHE A 39 -13.86 -2.39 3.62
N LEU A 40 -13.59 -2.20 4.91
CA LEU A 40 -12.72 -3.10 5.69
C LEU A 40 -13.29 -4.52 5.79
N GLY A 41 -14.61 -4.67 5.82
CA GLY A 41 -15.26 -5.99 5.81
C GLY A 41 -15.29 -6.67 4.44
N ALA A 42 -15.22 -5.91 3.36
CA ALA A 42 -15.37 -6.40 1.99
C ALA A 42 -14.04 -6.65 1.25
N GLY A 43 -12.94 -6.04 1.71
CA GLY A 43 -11.66 -6.07 0.99
C GLY A 43 -10.44 -6.21 1.90
N ALA A 44 -9.34 -6.71 1.31
CA ALA A 44 -8.03 -6.70 1.96
C ALA A 44 -7.29 -5.40 1.61
N TYR A 45 -6.81 -4.70 2.64
CA TYR A 45 -5.99 -3.50 2.52
C TYR A 45 -4.62 -3.73 3.15
N ASP A 46 -3.63 -3.00 2.64
CA ASP A 46 -2.26 -3.04 3.17
C ASP A 46 -2.03 -1.95 4.22
N LEU A 47 -2.79 -0.83 4.12
CA LEU A 47 -2.73 0.31 5.02
C LEU A 47 -4.06 1.08 4.97
N MET A 48 -4.44 1.69 6.09
CA MET A 48 -5.53 2.66 6.15
C MET A 48 -4.97 4.03 6.52
N ILE A 49 -5.39 5.06 5.76
CA ILE A 49 -5.21 6.48 6.11
C ILE A 49 -6.56 6.95 6.62
N LEU A 50 -6.61 7.49 7.83
CA LEU A 50 -7.85 7.70 8.55
C LEU A 50 -7.89 9.08 9.19
N ASP A 51 -8.77 9.95 8.72
CA ASP A 51 -9.03 11.21 9.40
C ASP A 51 -9.80 10.98 10.72
N ILE A 52 -9.49 11.79 11.73
CA ILE A 52 -10.18 11.74 13.02
C ILE A 52 -11.60 12.36 12.91
N GLY A 53 -11.72 13.47 12.19
CA GLY A 53 -12.90 14.33 12.17
C GLY A 53 -14.04 13.88 11.27
N LEU A 54 -14.21 12.58 11.06
CA LEU A 54 -15.18 12.02 10.11
C LEU A 54 -16.64 12.17 10.56
N PRO A 55 -17.57 12.33 9.59
CA PRO A 55 -19.01 12.27 9.87
C PRO A 55 -19.48 10.84 10.14
N LYS A 56 -20.67 10.72 10.74
CA LYS A 56 -21.37 9.49 11.15
C LYS A 56 -20.64 8.68 12.22
N ARG A 57 -19.38 8.44 12.03
CA ARG A 57 -18.51 7.70 12.96
C ARG A 57 -17.09 8.26 12.89
N SER A 58 -16.57 8.69 14.03
CA SER A 58 -15.24 9.29 14.12
C SER A 58 -14.12 8.28 13.77
N GLY A 59 -12.98 8.78 13.30
CA GLY A 59 -11.83 7.91 12.99
C GLY A 59 -11.35 7.11 14.21
N LEU A 60 -11.40 7.69 15.41
CA LEU A 60 -11.04 6.96 16.63
C LEU A 60 -11.98 5.78 16.92
N GLU A 61 -13.29 5.94 16.66
CA GLU A 61 -14.24 4.84 16.81
C GLU A 61 -14.00 3.72 15.77
N VAL A 62 -13.68 4.09 14.52
CA VAL A 62 -13.31 3.13 13.48
C VAL A 62 -12.05 2.37 13.87
N LEU A 63 -11.02 3.07 14.36
CA LEU A 63 -9.77 2.47 14.82
C LEU A 63 -10.01 1.49 15.99
N ARG A 64 -10.75 1.92 17.03
CA ARG A 64 -11.07 1.06 18.17
C ARG A 64 -11.85 -0.19 17.75
N ALA A 65 -12.79 -0.06 16.81
CA ALA A 65 -13.53 -1.20 16.28
C ALA A 65 -12.64 -2.16 15.48
N LEU A 66 -11.69 -1.64 14.69
CA LEU A 66 -10.70 -2.44 13.97
C LEU A 66 -9.84 -3.24 14.96
N ARG A 67 -9.27 -2.57 15.96
CA ARG A 67 -8.40 -3.23 16.97
C ARG A 67 -9.17 -4.20 17.86
N GLY A 68 -10.39 -3.87 18.24
CA GLY A 68 -11.26 -4.74 19.05
C GLY A 68 -11.63 -6.08 18.37
N ARG A 69 -11.52 -6.14 17.04
CA ARG A 69 -11.70 -7.37 16.25
C ARG A 69 -10.37 -8.12 15.98
N GLY A 70 -9.26 -7.68 16.60
CA GLY A 70 -7.94 -8.25 16.39
C GLY A 70 -7.29 -7.85 15.05
N GLY A 71 -7.79 -6.80 14.39
CA GLY A 71 -7.23 -6.32 13.12
C GLY A 71 -5.83 -5.73 13.29
N ASP A 72 -4.89 -6.20 12.49
CA ASP A 72 -3.46 -5.81 12.45
C ASP A 72 -3.12 -4.84 11.30
N LEU A 73 -4.14 -4.36 10.59
CA LEU A 73 -3.96 -3.40 9.49
C LEU A 73 -3.26 -2.13 10.01
N PRO A 74 -2.12 -1.72 9.40
CA PRO A 74 -1.48 -0.46 9.74
C PRO A 74 -2.40 0.73 9.50
N VAL A 75 -2.49 1.63 10.48
CA VAL A 75 -3.32 2.83 10.43
C VAL A 75 -2.47 4.06 10.65
N LEU A 76 -2.47 4.94 9.65
CA LEU A 76 -1.95 6.30 9.72
C LEU A 76 -3.11 7.26 9.97
N MET A 77 -3.14 7.87 11.15
CA MET A 77 -4.17 8.85 11.48
C MET A 77 -3.81 10.23 10.90
N LEU A 78 -4.78 10.90 10.30
CA LEU A 78 -4.71 12.31 9.96
C LEU A 78 -5.43 13.13 11.04
N THR A 79 -4.84 14.21 11.50
CA THR A 79 -5.44 15.03 12.56
C THR A 79 -5.21 16.52 12.33
N ALA A 80 -6.23 17.34 12.57
CA ALA A 80 -6.10 18.79 12.66
C ALA A 80 -5.65 19.24 14.06
N ARG A 81 -5.57 18.31 15.03
CA ARG A 81 -5.28 18.60 16.42
C ARG A 81 -3.79 18.43 16.70
N ASP A 82 -3.19 19.47 17.24
CA ASP A 82 -1.74 19.52 17.50
C ASP A 82 -1.42 19.37 19.02
N THR A 83 -2.42 19.09 19.86
CA THR A 83 -2.19 18.95 21.30
C THR A 83 -1.54 17.60 21.61
N VAL A 84 -0.70 17.60 22.67
CA VAL A 84 -0.04 16.37 23.13
C VAL A 84 -1.07 15.32 23.56
N ASP A 85 -2.15 15.75 24.19
CA ASP A 85 -3.22 14.88 24.70
C ASP A 85 -3.94 14.14 23.56
N ASP A 86 -4.24 14.80 22.44
CA ASP A 86 -4.85 14.17 21.27
C ASP A 86 -3.93 13.13 20.61
N LYS A 87 -2.62 13.41 20.57
CA LYS A 87 -1.61 12.46 20.06
C LYS A 87 -1.47 11.24 20.96
N VAL A 88 -1.50 11.43 22.28
CA VAL A 88 -1.45 10.35 23.26
C VAL A 88 -2.71 9.48 23.18
N GLU A 89 -3.91 10.09 23.19
CA GLU A 89 -5.18 9.34 23.06
C GLU A 89 -5.21 8.49 21.79
N GLY A 90 -4.68 9.02 20.73
CA GLY A 90 -4.64 8.31 19.47
C GLY A 90 -3.67 7.13 19.48
N LEU A 91 -2.42 7.31 19.98
CA LEU A 91 -1.44 6.24 20.12
C LEU A 91 -1.97 5.13 21.04
N ASP A 92 -2.55 5.50 22.17
CA ASP A 92 -3.18 4.56 23.11
C ASP A 92 -4.39 3.84 22.48
N SER A 93 -5.04 4.45 21.49
CA SER A 93 -6.12 3.81 20.72
C SER A 93 -5.62 2.79 19.68
N GLY A 94 -4.29 2.62 19.51
CA GLY A 94 -3.67 1.60 18.67
C GLY A 94 -3.40 2.05 17.23
N ALA A 95 -3.24 3.35 16.97
CA ALA A 95 -2.71 3.82 15.69
C ALA A 95 -1.21 3.52 15.57
N ASP A 96 -0.74 3.30 14.35
CA ASP A 96 0.66 2.96 14.09
C ASP A 96 1.52 4.20 13.81
N ASP A 97 0.89 5.31 13.37
CA ASP A 97 1.54 6.61 13.17
C ASP A 97 0.49 7.73 13.06
N TYR A 98 0.93 8.99 13.21
CA TYR A 98 0.14 10.21 13.14
C TYR A 98 0.74 11.23 12.20
N LEU A 99 -0.11 11.97 11.50
CA LEU A 99 0.28 13.08 10.64
C LEU A 99 -0.66 14.28 10.89
N VAL A 100 -0.08 15.41 11.27
CA VAL A 100 -0.83 16.63 11.60
C VAL A 100 -1.08 17.43 10.34
N LYS A 101 -2.33 17.85 10.13
CA LYS A 101 -2.72 18.78 9.06
C LYS A 101 -2.33 20.23 9.44
N PRO A 102 -1.77 21.04 8.51
CA PRO A 102 -1.41 20.70 7.12
C PRO A 102 -0.09 19.93 7.02
N PHE A 103 0.04 19.08 6.02
CA PHE A 103 1.23 18.26 5.78
C PHE A 103 1.62 18.22 4.30
N ASP A 104 2.86 17.85 4.04
CA ASP A 104 3.37 17.60 2.69
C ASP A 104 3.06 16.18 2.23
N LEU A 105 2.78 16.03 0.92
CA LEU A 105 2.59 14.70 0.30
C LEU A 105 3.82 13.81 0.42
N ASP A 106 5.03 14.40 0.38
CA ASP A 106 6.28 13.66 0.54
C ASP A 106 6.43 13.10 1.96
N GLU A 107 5.99 13.85 3.00
CA GLU A 107 5.96 13.36 4.37
C GLU A 107 4.96 12.20 4.52
N LEU A 108 3.75 12.37 4.00
CA LEU A 108 2.74 11.31 3.99
C LEU A 108 3.29 10.04 3.31
N ALA A 109 3.86 10.17 2.12
CA ALA A 109 4.44 9.06 1.37
C ALA A 109 5.57 8.37 2.14
N ALA A 110 6.43 9.12 2.83
CA ALA A 110 7.50 8.57 3.65
C ALA A 110 6.97 7.75 4.83
N ARG A 111 5.92 8.23 5.51
CA ARG A 111 5.26 7.52 6.61
C ARG A 111 4.57 6.25 6.16
N ILE A 112 3.86 6.30 5.02
CA ILE A 112 3.25 5.12 4.40
C ILE A 112 4.33 4.05 4.12
N ARG A 113 5.44 4.42 3.47
CA ARG A 113 6.55 3.48 3.22
C ARG A 113 7.13 2.90 4.51
N ALA A 114 7.26 3.69 5.56
CA ALA A 114 7.76 3.23 6.86
C ALA A 114 6.82 2.20 7.51
N LEU A 115 5.50 2.44 7.45
CA LEU A 115 4.48 1.53 7.98
C LEU A 115 4.45 0.21 7.22
N LEU A 116 4.41 0.27 5.89
CA LEU A 116 4.41 -0.91 5.02
C LEU A 116 5.70 -1.73 5.18
N ARG A 117 6.86 -1.07 5.32
CA ARG A 117 8.14 -1.73 5.60
C ARG A 117 8.12 -2.48 6.95
N ARG A 118 7.60 -1.86 8.02
CA ARG A 118 7.47 -2.51 9.33
C ARG A 118 6.57 -3.73 9.25
N ARG A 119 5.43 -3.64 8.56
CA ARG A 119 4.51 -4.76 8.34
C ARG A 119 5.16 -5.93 7.62
N SER A 120 6.01 -5.66 6.64
CA SER A 120 6.75 -6.72 5.91
C SER A 120 7.96 -7.27 6.68
N GLY A 121 8.21 -6.80 7.91
CA GLY A 121 9.35 -7.23 8.76
C GLY A 121 10.71 -6.77 8.24
N ARG A 122 10.77 -5.77 7.33
CA ARG A 122 12.02 -5.26 6.79
C ARG A 122 12.57 -4.10 7.62
N SER A 123 13.88 -4.12 7.87
CA SER A 123 14.62 -3.01 8.46
C SER A 123 15.15 -2.04 7.40
N GLU A 124 15.59 -2.56 6.26
CA GLU A 124 16.19 -1.76 5.19
C GLU A 124 15.16 -1.03 4.34
N PRO A 125 15.43 0.22 3.91
CA PRO A 125 14.55 0.99 3.06
C PRO A 125 14.45 0.41 1.64
N VAL A 126 15.52 -0.21 1.14
CA VAL A 126 15.60 -0.83 -0.19
C VAL A 126 15.36 -2.34 -0.10
N ILE A 127 14.88 -2.93 -1.19
CA ILE A 127 14.72 -4.38 -1.31
C ILE A 127 15.83 -4.91 -2.22
N ARG A 128 16.61 -5.86 -1.69
CA ARG A 128 17.65 -6.55 -2.44
C ARG A 128 17.23 -7.98 -2.72
N HIS A 129 17.45 -8.43 -3.94
CA HIS A 129 17.21 -9.80 -4.35
C HIS A 129 18.11 -10.15 -5.53
N ARG A 130 19.05 -11.07 -5.34
CA ARG A 130 20.10 -11.41 -6.32
C ARG A 130 20.86 -10.14 -6.77
N ASP A 131 20.89 -9.88 -8.08
CA ASP A 131 21.50 -8.70 -8.70
C ASP A 131 20.53 -7.49 -8.81
N ILE A 132 19.32 -7.59 -8.24
CA ILE A 132 18.28 -6.56 -8.30
C ILE A 132 18.25 -5.77 -6.99
N VAL A 133 18.20 -4.45 -7.12
CA VAL A 133 17.89 -3.52 -6.01
C VAL A 133 16.69 -2.69 -6.41
N LEU A 134 15.66 -2.71 -5.57
CA LEU A 134 14.44 -1.90 -5.71
C LEU A 134 14.36 -0.91 -4.57
N ASP A 135 14.25 0.36 -4.90
CA ASP A 135 14.03 1.45 -3.95
C ASP A 135 12.58 1.95 -4.02
N PRO A 136 11.76 1.68 -2.99
CA PRO A 136 10.38 2.14 -2.96
C PRO A 136 10.23 3.66 -2.82
N ALA A 137 11.27 4.39 -2.38
CA ALA A 137 11.19 5.83 -2.20
C ALA A 137 11.38 6.60 -3.51
N SER A 138 12.35 6.19 -4.31
CA SER A 138 12.63 6.82 -5.62
C SER A 138 11.95 6.11 -6.79
N HIS A 139 11.24 5.00 -6.55
CA HIS A 139 10.71 4.10 -7.58
C HIS A 139 11.77 3.59 -8.55
N ALA A 140 13.02 3.56 -8.11
CA ALA A 140 14.14 3.11 -8.91
C ALA A 140 14.36 1.60 -8.79
N VAL A 141 14.70 0.99 -9.92
CA VAL A 141 15.15 -0.41 -9.98
C VAL A 141 16.49 -0.47 -10.69
N THR A 142 17.43 -1.20 -10.10
CA THR A 142 18.69 -1.52 -10.76
C THR A 142 18.87 -3.02 -10.87
N ARG A 143 19.55 -3.48 -11.93
CA ARG A 143 19.99 -4.86 -12.09
C ARG A 143 21.49 -4.88 -12.37
N ALA A 144 22.26 -5.64 -11.59
CA ALA A 144 23.72 -5.64 -11.64
C ALA A 144 24.33 -4.21 -11.61
N GLY A 145 23.76 -3.34 -10.77
CA GLY A 145 24.16 -1.94 -10.64
C GLY A 145 23.76 -1.00 -11.78
N ARG A 146 23.06 -1.48 -12.80
CA ARG A 146 22.59 -0.65 -13.93
C ARG A 146 21.11 -0.30 -13.77
N PRO A 147 20.70 0.96 -13.97
CA PRO A 147 19.30 1.34 -13.94
C PRO A 147 18.45 0.58 -14.96
N VAL A 148 17.24 0.20 -14.56
CA VAL A 148 16.26 -0.44 -15.42
C VAL A 148 14.96 0.38 -15.39
N GLU A 149 14.50 0.84 -16.55
CA GLU A 149 13.22 1.54 -16.67
C GLU A 149 12.05 0.59 -16.45
N ILE A 150 11.28 0.86 -15.40
CA ILE A 150 10.12 0.07 -15.00
C ILE A 150 8.90 1.01 -14.95
N ALA A 151 7.80 0.64 -15.64
CA ALA A 151 6.56 1.41 -15.59
C ALA A 151 5.92 1.32 -14.19
N PRO A 152 5.10 2.32 -13.75
CA PRO A 152 4.55 2.35 -12.39
C PRO A 152 3.79 1.07 -11.98
N ARG A 153 2.98 0.51 -12.85
CA ARG A 153 2.24 -0.74 -12.59
C ARG A 153 3.17 -1.98 -12.56
N GLU A 154 4.17 -2.02 -13.41
CA GLU A 154 5.21 -3.06 -13.37
C GLU A 154 5.99 -2.99 -12.05
N PHE A 155 6.32 -1.78 -11.60
CA PHE A 155 6.98 -1.54 -10.32
C PHE A 155 6.13 -2.06 -9.15
N ALA A 156 4.83 -1.76 -9.14
CA ALA A 156 3.92 -2.23 -8.10
C ALA A 156 3.80 -3.77 -8.07
N VAL A 157 3.76 -4.45 -9.22
CA VAL A 157 3.81 -5.92 -9.30
C VAL A 157 5.13 -6.46 -8.76
N LEU A 158 6.25 -5.88 -9.19
CA LEU A 158 7.57 -6.31 -8.75
C LEU A 158 7.76 -6.15 -7.24
N LEU A 159 7.37 -5.00 -6.69
CA LEU A 159 7.41 -4.70 -5.26
C LEU A 159 6.62 -5.74 -4.48
N GLN A 160 5.39 -6.03 -4.90
CA GLN A 160 4.52 -7.02 -4.27
C GLN A 160 5.14 -8.42 -4.24
N LEU A 161 5.68 -8.86 -5.37
CA LEU A 161 6.33 -10.17 -5.47
C LEU A 161 7.59 -10.24 -4.62
N LEU A 162 8.39 -9.18 -4.60
CA LEU A 162 9.61 -9.09 -3.79
C LEU A 162 9.31 -9.03 -2.28
N GLU A 163 8.23 -8.41 -1.86
CA GLU A 163 7.83 -8.40 -0.45
C GLU A 163 7.25 -9.74 0.02
N ASN A 164 6.70 -10.52 -0.90
CA ASN A 164 6.12 -11.83 -0.63
C ASN A 164 6.98 -12.99 -1.16
N ARG A 165 8.32 -12.83 -1.17
CA ARG A 165 9.23 -13.88 -1.65
C ARG A 165 8.95 -15.25 -1.00
N GLY A 166 8.91 -16.29 -1.82
CA GLY A 166 8.60 -17.65 -1.42
C GLY A 166 7.12 -17.94 -1.23
N ARG A 167 6.24 -16.94 -1.37
CA ARG A 167 4.78 -17.11 -1.36
C ARG A 167 4.22 -16.92 -2.77
N VAL A 168 3.34 -17.83 -3.17
CA VAL A 168 2.65 -17.69 -4.44
C VAL A 168 1.55 -16.64 -4.30
N LEU A 169 1.57 -15.63 -5.14
CA LEU A 169 0.47 -14.67 -5.25
C LEU A 169 -0.41 -15.06 -6.44
N SER A 170 -1.69 -15.23 -6.18
CA SER A 170 -2.66 -15.50 -7.22
C SER A 170 -2.82 -14.26 -8.11
N ARG A 171 -3.32 -14.47 -9.35
CA ARG A 171 -3.66 -13.38 -10.24
C ARG A 171 -4.62 -12.38 -9.57
N ALA A 172 -5.69 -12.88 -8.94
CA ALA A 172 -6.66 -12.04 -8.26
C ALA A 172 -6.04 -11.18 -7.15
N GLN A 173 -5.08 -11.72 -6.37
CA GLN A 173 -4.35 -10.95 -5.36
C GLN A 173 -3.51 -9.84 -5.98
N LEU A 174 -2.83 -10.11 -7.11
CA LEU A 174 -2.06 -9.08 -7.81
C LEU A 174 -2.96 -8.00 -8.38
N GLU A 175 -4.10 -8.37 -9.00
CA GLU A 175 -5.09 -7.43 -9.52
C GLU A 175 -5.68 -6.55 -8.42
N GLN A 176 -6.12 -7.11 -7.30
CA GLN A 176 -6.66 -6.36 -6.15
C GLN A 176 -5.72 -5.28 -5.62
N ASN A 177 -4.42 -5.51 -5.72
CA ASN A 177 -3.41 -4.58 -5.22
C ASN A 177 -2.90 -3.58 -6.28
N LEU A 178 -3.31 -3.74 -7.53
CA LEU A 178 -2.94 -2.85 -8.64
C LEU A 178 -4.07 -1.90 -9.01
N TYR A 179 -5.30 -2.28 -8.71
CA TYR A 179 -6.50 -1.60 -9.17
C TYR A 179 -7.43 -1.27 -8.01
N SER A 180 -8.02 -0.09 -8.04
CA SER A 180 -9.10 0.30 -7.13
C SER A 180 -10.43 -0.34 -7.56
N TRP A 181 -11.44 -0.27 -6.71
CA TRP A 181 -12.79 -0.79 -7.03
C TRP A 181 -13.45 -0.13 -8.25
N LYS A 182 -12.95 1.04 -8.67
CA LYS A 182 -13.48 1.81 -9.80
C LYS A 182 -12.74 1.56 -11.11
N ASP A 183 -11.60 0.87 -11.05
CA ASP A 183 -10.80 0.63 -12.26
C ASP A 183 -11.38 -0.53 -13.07
N GLU A 184 -11.54 -0.33 -14.37
CA GLU A 184 -11.78 -1.42 -15.32
C GLU A 184 -10.48 -2.20 -15.52
N ILE A 185 -10.51 -3.50 -15.26
CA ILE A 185 -9.34 -4.37 -15.36
C ILE A 185 -9.42 -5.17 -16.66
N ASP A 186 -8.46 -4.96 -17.54
CA ASP A 186 -8.26 -5.86 -18.68
C ASP A 186 -7.92 -7.27 -18.21
N SER A 187 -8.57 -8.25 -18.82
CA SER A 187 -8.50 -9.65 -18.37
C SER A 187 -7.10 -10.28 -18.39
N ASN A 188 -6.10 -9.63 -18.97
CA ASN A 188 -4.71 -10.11 -19.08
C ASN A 188 -3.65 -9.09 -18.62
N ALA A 189 -4.05 -8.07 -17.85
CA ALA A 189 -3.16 -6.98 -17.45
C ALA A 189 -1.97 -7.47 -16.63
N VAL A 190 -2.19 -8.38 -15.67
CA VAL A 190 -1.11 -8.93 -14.83
C VAL A 190 -0.12 -9.73 -15.68
N GLU A 191 -0.58 -10.55 -16.62
CA GLU A 191 0.26 -11.34 -17.53
C GLU A 191 1.19 -10.45 -18.36
N VAL A 192 0.67 -9.32 -18.84
CA VAL A 192 1.45 -8.34 -19.60
C VAL A 192 2.55 -7.73 -18.74
N HIS A 193 2.23 -7.33 -17.49
CA HIS A 193 3.22 -6.78 -16.57
C HIS A 193 4.30 -7.82 -16.22
N ILE A 194 3.91 -9.07 -15.94
CA ILE A 194 4.85 -10.18 -15.68
C ILE A 194 5.75 -10.43 -16.91
N HIS A 195 5.19 -10.41 -18.12
CA HIS A 195 5.98 -10.56 -19.35
C HIS A 195 7.03 -9.45 -19.48
N HIS A 196 6.66 -8.21 -19.28
CA HIS A 196 7.58 -7.07 -19.37
C HIS A 196 8.67 -7.14 -18.29
N LEU A 197 8.31 -7.47 -17.04
CA LEU A 197 9.28 -7.65 -15.96
C LEU A 197 10.30 -8.73 -16.27
N ARG A 198 9.86 -9.89 -16.79
CA ARG A 198 10.77 -10.96 -17.22
C ARG A 198 11.71 -10.53 -18.34
N LYS A 199 11.22 -9.75 -19.29
CA LYS A 199 12.04 -9.21 -20.38
C LYS A 199 13.12 -8.25 -19.87
N LYS A 200 12.80 -7.43 -18.87
CA LYS A 200 13.69 -6.39 -18.31
C LYS A 200 14.64 -6.95 -17.25
N LEU A 201 14.16 -7.84 -16.40
CA LEU A 201 14.87 -8.30 -15.19
C LEU A 201 15.30 -9.76 -15.23
N GLY A 202 15.01 -10.48 -16.31
CA GLY A 202 15.36 -11.90 -16.50
C GLY A 202 14.15 -12.83 -16.40
N ALA A 203 14.14 -13.83 -17.30
CA ALA A 203 13.01 -14.75 -17.43
C ALA A 203 12.82 -15.66 -16.20
N ASP A 204 13.87 -15.90 -15.44
CA ASP A 204 13.96 -16.77 -14.27
C ASP A 204 13.59 -16.06 -12.95
N LEU A 205 13.43 -14.72 -12.96
CA LEU A 205 13.11 -13.96 -11.77
C LEU A 205 11.74 -14.34 -11.19
N ILE A 206 10.73 -14.40 -12.06
CA ILE A 206 9.34 -14.65 -11.65
C ILE A 206 8.93 -16.01 -12.21
N ARG A 207 8.64 -16.95 -11.33
CA ARG A 207 8.16 -18.28 -11.71
C ARG A 207 6.63 -18.29 -11.75
N THR A 208 6.06 -18.94 -12.79
CA THR A 208 4.62 -19.18 -12.90
C THR A 208 4.28 -20.56 -12.37
N LEU A 209 3.32 -20.62 -11.43
CA LEU A 209 2.65 -21.87 -11.09
C LEU A 209 1.31 -21.90 -11.83
N ARG A 210 1.22 -22.74 -12.83
CA ARG A 210 0.03 -22.83 -13.71
C ARG A 210 -1.24 -23.08 -12.89
N GLY A 211 -2.26 -22.28 -13.13
CA GLY A 211 -3.54 -22.34 -12.42
C GLY A 211 -3.51 -21.80 -10.98
N VAL A 212 -2.35 -21.36 -10.45
CA VAL A 212 -2.22 -20.86 -9.07
C VAL A 212 -1.79 -19.41 -9.05
N GLY A 213 -0.67 -19.02 -9.70
CA GLY A 213 -0.18 -17.65 -9.68
C GLY A 213 1.31 -17.51 -9.97
N TYR A 214 1.91 -16.49 -9.38
CA TYR A 214 3.29 -16.07 -9.61
C TYR A 214 4.07 -16.00 -8.30
N VAL A 215 5.36 -16.27 -8.37
CA VAL A 215 6.26 -16.24 -7.20
C VAL A 215 7.66 -15.79 -7.62
N ILE A 216 8.30 -15.01 -6.75
CA ILE A 216 9.75 -14.85 -6.70
C ILE A 216 10.23 -15.75 -5.56
N ASP A 217 11.11 -16.71 -5.84
CA ASP A 217 11.61 -17.64 -4.85
C ASP A 217 12.52 -16.92 -3.83
N LYS A 218 12.60 -17.43 -2.59
CA LYS A 218 13.59 -16.94 -1.61
C LYS A 218 14.98 -17.28 -2.09
N GLU A 219 15.94 -16.45 -1.73
CA GLU A 219 17.35 -16.83 -1.83
C GLU A 219 17.64 -17.98 -0.86
N ALA A 220 18.45 -18.91 -1.31
CA ALA A 220 18.89 -20.04 -0.50
C ALA A 220 19.86 -19.59 0.60
#